data_44aa2b805f9ed8d7ced9191ad63e28a0
#
_entry.id   44aa2b805f9ed8d7ced9191ad63e28a0
#
_cell.length_a   1.000
_cell.length_b   1.000
_cell.length_c   1.000
_cell.angle_alpha   90.00
_cell.angle_beta   90.00
_cell.angle_gamma   90.00
#
_symmetry.space_group_name_H-M   'P 1'
#
loop_
_entity.id
_entity.type
_entity.pdbx_description
1 polymer ?
#
loop_
_entity_poly.entity_id
_entity_poly.type
_entity_poly.pdbx_seq_one_letter_code
_entity_poly.pdbx_strand_id
1 'polypeptide(L)'
;MEYKIGTDARCAVIGYGSWATAIVGLLAANRRRVGWYVRNPEVLESLCSDGRNPRYLNDLEFDRNSIAPSSDLDAVVRDADIVILATPSAYLKDFLAPLTVPLRDKFVVSAIKGIVPGDYQTVVEYIHDHYGLSYRQIGLVTGPSHAEEVSRGKLSYLTVVCADPENARRIGERFAGENICFSYSADLYGVEYAAILKNIYALSVGIAVGLGYGDNFLAVLIANAAGEMTRFLEESYPDERNTQVSAYLGDLLVTCYSVYSRNRRLGLLIGHGCTVKSALNEMTMVAEGYFAADCIRHINARHKIEMPIAEMVYNVLYQGASARKCMKELTSKLI
;
A
#
# COMPACT_ATOMS: atom_id res chain seq x y z
N MET A 1 -2.90 10.74 26.55
CA MET A 1 -3.26 9.42 27.09
C MET A 1 -2.63 8.38 26.18
N GLU A 2 -2.04 7.34 26.73
CA GLU A 2 -1.44 6.27 25.94
C GLU A 2 -2.56 5.31 25.50
N TYR A 3 -2.81 5.20 24.20
CA TYR A 3 -3.84 4.29 23.69
C TYR A 3 -3.31 2.85 23.74
N LYS A 4 -4.04 1.94 24.38
CA LYS A 4 -3.70 0.52 24.46
C LYS A 4 -4.79 -0.32 23.78
N ILE A 5 -4.36 -1.14 22.83
CA ILE A 5 -5.24 -2.08 22.13
C ILE A 5 -5.60 -3.23 23.07
N GLY A 6 -6.88 -3.41 23.34
CA GLY A 6 -7.39 -4.50 24.17
C GLY A 6 -7.21 -5.87 23.52
N THR A 7 -7.19 -6.93 24.36
CA THR A 7 -7.13 -8.34 23.88
C THR A 7 -8.33 -8.72 23.02
N ASP A 8 -9.49 -8.07 23.23
CA ASP A 8 -10.74 -8.35 22.53
C ASP A 8 -11.12 -7.27 21.52
N ALA A 9 -10.17 -6.40 21.15
CA ALA A 9 -10.39 -5.32 20.20
C ALA A 9 -11.02 -5.83 18.90
N ARG A 10 -12.14 -5.19 18.51
CA ARG A 10 -12.90 -5.48 17.29
C ARG A 10 -12.28 -4.74 16.11
N CYS A 11 -12.11 -5.44 14.98
CA CYS A 11 -11.55 -4.87 13.78
C CYS A 11 -12.63 -4.51 12.77
N ALA A 12 -12.44 -3.39 12.08
CA ALA A 12 -13.18 -3.05 10.88
C ALA A 12 -12.22 -2.73 9.73
N VAL A 13 -12.61 -3.11 8.51
CA VAL A 13 -11.85 -2.84 7.29
C VAL A 13 -12.62 -1.87 6.41
N ILE A 14 -11.98 -0.78 6.02
CA ILE A 14 -12.54 0.21 5.09
C ILE A 14 -11.92 0.00 3.71
N GLY A 15 -12.76 -0.44 2.77
CA GLY A 15 -12.36 -0.80 1.41
C GLY A 15 -12.78 -2.21 1.03
N TYR A 16 -12.87 -2.49 -0.28
CA TYR A 16 -13.33 -3.78 -0.80
C TYR A 16 -12.51 -4.27 -2.01
N GLY A 17 -11.33 -3.69 -2.23
CA GLY A 17 -10.37 -4.14 -3.24
C GLY A 17 -9.70 -5.47 -2.88
N SER A 18 -8.81 -5.97 -3.73
CA SER A 18 -8.12 -7.25 -3.50
C SER A 18 -7.41 -7.32 -2.14
N TRP A 19 -6.65 -6.26 -1.77
CA TRP A 19 -5.95 -6.26 -0.49
C TRP A 19 -6.90 -6.17 0.72
N ALA A 20 -7.96 -5.36 0.65
CA ALA A 20 -9.01 -5.34 1.68
C ALA A 20 -9.67 -6.72 1.85
N THR A 21 -10.00 -7.40 0.75
CA THR A 21 -10.58 -8.75 0.76
C THR A 21 -9.64 -9.77 1.40
N ALA A 22 -8.34 -9.73 1.06
CA ALA A 22 -7.34 -10.59 1.69
C ALA A 22 -7.18 -10.32 3.20
N ILE A 23 -7.14 -9.04 3.61
CA ILE A 23 -7.09 -8.64 5.03
C ILE A 23 -8.30 -9.17 5.79
N VAL A 24 -9.51 -9.00 5.26
CA VAL A 24 -10.73 -9.54 5.89
C VAL A 24 -10.62 -11.06 6.04
N GLY A 25 -10.07 -11.76 5.04
CA GLY A 25 -9.82 -13.20 5.11
C GLY A 25 -8.91 -13.59 6.28
N LEU A 26 -7.80 -12.88 6.46
CA LEU A 26 -6.87 -13.12 7.57
C LEU A 26 -7.51 -12.84 8.94
N LEU A 27 -8.27 -11.76 9.06
CA LEU A 27 -8.95 -11.39 10.31
C LEU A 27 -10.09 -12.36 10.66
N ALA A 28 -10.90 -12.75 9.67
CA ALA A 28 -12.04 -13.66 9.85
C ALA A 28 -11.58 -15.08 10.22
N ALA A 29 -10.42 -15.53 9.74
CA ALA A 29 -9.84 -16.83 10.09
C ALA A 29 -9.60 -16.98 11.61
N ASN A 30 -9.42 -15.87 12.33
CA ASN A 30 -9.28 -15.85 13.80
C ASN A 30 -10.63 -15.96 14.56
N ARG A 31 -11.70 -16.40 13.89
CA ARG A 31 -13.05 -16.62 14.44
C ARG A 31 -13.68 -15.40 15.12
N ARG A 32 -13.29 -14.20 14.71
CA ARG A 32 -13.88 -12.95 15.18
C ARG A 32 -14.63 -12.28 14.04
N ARG A 33 -15.79 -11.74 14.34
CA ARG A 33 -16.60 -11.03 13.34
C ARG A 33 -15.91 -9.71 12.97
N VAL A 34 -15.67 -9.52 11.67
CA VAL A 34 -14.98 -8.35 11.12
C VAL A 34 -15.98 -7.38 10.52
N GLY A 35 -16.02 -6.14 10.99
CA GLY A 35 -16.75 -5.07 10.34
C GLY A 35 -16.15 -4.77 8.96
N TRP A 36 -16.98 -4.62 7.94
CA TRP A 36 -16.46 -4.41 6.59
C TRP A 36 -17.24 -3.34 5.85
N TYR A 37 -16.62 -2.18 5.62
CA TYR A 37 -17.24 -1.11 4.85
C TYR A 37 -17.09 -1.34 3.35
N VAL A 38 -18.22 -1.52 2.67
CA VAL A 38 -18.33 -1.84 1.24
C VAL A 38 -19.34 -0.88 0.59
N ARG A 39 -18.84 0.13 -0.12
CA ARG A 39 -19.72 1.11 -0.78
C ARG A 39 -20.31 0.66 -2.11
N ASN A 40 -19.77 -0.41 -2.72
CA ASN A 40 -20.30 -0.95 -3.98
C ASN A 40 -21.48 -1.89 -3.71
N PRO A 41 -22.69 -1.59 -4.23
CA PRO A 41 -23.90 -2.39 -3.93
C PRO A 41 -23.81 -3.84 -4.39
N GLU A 42 -23.24 -4.11 -5.56
CA GLU A 42 -23.08 -5.47 -6.11
C GLU A 42 -22.16 -6.31 -5.23
N VAL A 43 -21.03 -5.73 -4.79
CA VAL A 43 -20.09 -6.42 -3.89
C VAL A 43 -20.73 -6.66 -2.52
N LEU A 44 -21.47 -5.67 -2.00
CA LEU A 44 -22.18 -5.80 -0.73
C LEU A 44 -23.22 -6.91 -0.76
N GLU A 45 -24.06 -6.93 -1.80
CA GLU A 45 -25.10 -7.95 -1.99
C GLU A 45 -24.50 -9.36 -2.05
N SER A 46 -23.46 -9.57 -2.88
CA SER A 46 -22.78 -10.85 -3.00
C SER A 46 -22.09 -11.31 -1.72
N LEU A 47 -21.49 -10.40 -0.95
CA LEU A 47 -20.92 -10.73 0.37
C LEU A 47 -22.00 -11.16 1.38
N CYS A 48 -23.19 -10.56 1.31
CA CYS A 48 -24.31 -10.91 2.19
C CYS A 48 -24.98 -12.22 1.78
N SER A 49 -25.15 -12.49 0.46
CA SER A 49 -25.82 -13.70 -0.07
C SER A 49 -24.89 -14.91 -0.12
N ASP A 50 -23.73 -14.73 -0.75
CA ASP A 50 -22.85 -15.83 -1.15
C ASP A 50 -21.55 -15.90 -0.34
N GLY A 51 -21.27 -14.87 0.48
CA GLY A 51 -20.01 -14.78 1.22
C GLY A 51 -18.80 -14.60 0.31
N ARG A 52 -18.95 -14.01 -0.89
CA ARG A 52 -17.86 -13.84 -1.86
C ARG A 52 -17.78 -12.42 -2.38
N ASN A 53 -16.55 -11.96 -2.65
CA ASN A 53 -16.34 -10.71 -3.38
C ASN A 53 -16.27 -11.03 -4.90
N PRO A 54 -17.28 -10.66 -5.71
CA PRO A 54 -17.35 -11.07 -7.10
C PRO A 54 -16.31 -10.38 -8.00
N ARG A 55 -15.73 -9.27 -7.52
CA ARG A 55 -14.76 -8.45 -8.28
C ARG A 55 -13.31 -8.73 -7.94
N TYR A 56 -13.05 -9.20 -6.71
CA TYR A 56 -11.69 -9.35 -6.19
C TYR A 56 -11.56 -10.63 -5.37
N LEU A 57 -10.59 -11.47 -5.74
CA LEU A 57 -10.32 -12.74 -5.06
C LEU A 57 -11.58 -13.61 -4.92
N ASN A 58 -12.31 -13.76 -6.03
CA ASN A 58 -13.61 -14.44 -6.09
C ASN A 58 -13.57 -15.92 -5.66
N ASP A 59 -12.38 -16.52 -5.64
CA ASP A 59 -12.16 -17.88 -5.11
C ASP A 59 -12.22 -17.93 -3.56
N LEU A 60 -12.11 -16.77 -2.88
CA LEU A 60 -12.16 -16.70 -1.43
C LEU A 60 -13.61 -16.64 -0.94
N GLU A 61 -14.02 -17.63 -0.17
CA GLU A 61 -15.33 -17.71 0.47
C GLU A 61 -15.23 -17.41 1.96
N PHE A 62 -16.13 -16.57 2.44
CA PHE A 62 -16.24 -16.19 3.84
C PHE A 62 -17.41 -16.90 4.52
N ASP A 63 -17.18 -17.41 5.73
CA ASP A 63 -18.31 -17.68 6.62
C ASP A 63 -19.01 -16.35 6.93
N ARG A 64 -20.28 -16.25 6.55
CA ARG A 64 -21.11 -15.05 6.72
C ARG A 64 -21.25 -14.61 8.19
N ASN A 65 -21.05 -15.53 9.13
CA ASN A 65 -21.05 -15.19 10.55
C ASN A 65 -19.73 -14.50 10.99
N SER A 66 -18.64 -14.68 10.22
CA SER A 66 -17.33 -14.10 10.50
C SER A 66 -17.15 -12.70 9.93
N ILE A 67 -18.04 -12.23 9.06
CA ILE A 67 -18.01 -10.91 8.45
C ILE A 67 -19.28 -10.11 8.72
N ALA A 68 -19.16 -8.79 8.72
CA ALA A 68 -20.29 -7.86 8.86
C ALA A 68 -20.17 -6.76 7.78
N PRO A 69 -20.44 -7.10 6.49
CA PRO A 69 -20.39 -6.13 5.42
C PRO A 69 -21.53 -5.11 5.54
N SER A 70 -21.23 -3.83 5.33
CA SER A 70 -22.19 -2.73 5.42
C SER A 70 -21.78 -1.56 4.53
N SER A 71 -22.73 -0.83 3.99
CA SER A 71 -22.53 0.46 3.34
C SER A 71 -22.66 1.66 4.27
N ASP A 72 -22.96 1.43 5.56
CA ASP A 72 -22.98 2.46 6.59
C ASP A 72 -21.61 2.55 7.27
N LEU A 73 -20.81 3.56 6.87
CA LEU A 73 -19.47 3.77 7.40
C LEU A 73 -19.48 4.07 8.90
N ASP A 74 -20.43 4.89 9.35
CA ASP A 74 -20.52 5.27 10.76
C ASP A 74 -20.85 4.07 11.66
N ALA A 75 -21.73 3.19 11.22
CA ALA A 75 -22.04 1.97 11.96
C ALA A 75 -20.80 1.06 12.05
N VAL A 76 -20.08 0.86 10.93
CA VAL A 76 -18.87 0.03 10.88
C VAL A 76 -17.78 0.59 11.79
N VAL A 77 -17.54 1.91 11.77
CA VAL A 77 -16.50 2.56 12.60
C VAL A 77 -16.91 2.58 14.08
N ARG A 78 -18.20 2.83 14.38
CA ARG A 78 -18.69 2.89 15.77
C ARG A 78 -18.44 1.59 16.52
N ASP A 79 -18.66 0.46 15.85
CA ASP A 79 -18.51 -0.87 16.43
C ASP A 79 -17.08 -1.39 16.50
N ALA A 80 -16.12 -0.71 15.91
CA ALA A 80 -14.72 -1.10 15.87
C ALA A 80 -13.88 -0.40 16.96
N ASP A 81 -12.84 -1.08 17.41
CA ASP A 81 -11.76 -0.54 18.23
C ASP A 81 -10.53 -0.26 17.36
N ILE A 82 -10.31 -1.09 16.32
CA ILE A 82 -9.26 -0.95 15.30
C ILE A 82 -9.92 -0.75 13.94
N VAL A 83 -9.59 0.35 13.27
CA VAL A 83 -10.06 0.68 11.92
C VAL A 83 -8.91 0.52 10.93
N ILE A 84 -9.06 -0.41 9.98
CA ILE A 84 -8.04 -0.73 9.00
C ILE A 84 -8.40 -0.10 7.66
N LEU A 85 -7.55 0.80 7.18
CA LEU A 85 -7.72 1.47 5.89
C LEU A 85 -7.06 0.64 4.79
N ALA A 86 -7.85 0.16 3.83
CA ALA A 86 -7.39 -0.70 2.73
C ALA A 86 -8.03 -0.31 1.39
N THR A 87 -8.05 0.99 1.11
CA THR A 87 -8.50 1.59 -0.15
C THR A 87 -7.29 2.00 -0.99
N PRO A 88 -7.42 2.23 -2.30
CA PRO A 88 -6.40 2.98 -3.01
C PRO A 88 -6.25 4.39 -2.44
N SER A 89 -5.01 4.90 -2.34
CA SER A 89 -4.71 6.20 -1.73
C SER A 89 -5.47 7.36 -2.39
N ALA A 90 -5.62 7.30 -3.71
CA ALA A 90 -6.36 8.30 -4.50
C ALA A 90 -7.84 8.42 -4.13
N TYR A 91 -8.43 7.40 -3.51
CA TYR A 91 -9.84 7.37 -3.13
C TYR A 91 -10.06 7.46 -1.62
N LEU A 92 -9.00 7.59 -0.82
CA LEU A 92 -9.10 7.61 0.64
C LEU A 92 -10.06 8.69 1.14
N LYS A 93 -9.93 9.91 0.61
CA LYS A 93 -10.80 11.06 0.95
C LYS A 93 -12.28 10.74 0.69
N ASP A 94 -12.59 10.21 -0.50
CA ASP A 94 -13.95 9.86 -0.90
C ASP A 94 -14.53 8.72 -0.05
N PHE A 95 -13.69 7.79 0.39
CA PHE A 95 -14.12 6.70 1.27
C PHE A 95 -14.42 7.19 2.68
N LEU A 96 -13.66 8.17 3.17
CA LEU A 96 -13.83 8.73 4.51
C LEU A 96 -14.78 9.94 4.55
N ALA A 97 -15.15 10.52 3.41
CA ALA A 97 -16.05 11.69 3.36
C ALA A 97 -17.39 11.50 4.09
N PRO A 98 -18.04 10.31 4.06
CA PRO A 98 -19.30 10.10 4.80
C PRO A 98 -19.12 9.92 6.32
N LEU A 99 -17.89 9.83 6.83
CA LEU A 99 -17.62 9.55 8.24
C LEU A 99 -17.98 10.75 9.11
N THR A 100 -18.91 10.54 10.03
CA THR A 100 -19.28 11.54 11.05
C THR A 100 -18.86 11.12 12.47
N VAL A 101 -18.62 9.83 12.68
CA VAL A 101 -18.13 9.30 13.96
C VAL A 101 -16.65 9.68 14.15
N PRO A 102 -16.27 10.25 15.30
CA PRO A 102 -14.89 10.63 15.55
C PRO A 102 -13.98 9.40 15.67
N LEU A 103 -12.78 9.50 15.10
CA LEU A 103 -11.76 8.46 15.18
C LEU A 103 -10.87 8.54 16.43
N ARG A 104 -10.99 9.60 17.24
CA ARG A 104 -10.10 9.87 18.39
C ARG A 104 -10.02 8.73 19.42
N ASP A 105 -11.10 7.92 19.53
CA ASP A 105 -11.18 6.79 20.45
C ASP A 105 -10.89 5.44 19.75
N LYS A 106 -10.34 5.49 18.53
CA LYS A 106 -10.01 4.33 17.71
C LYS A 106 -8.51 4.22 17.51
N PHE A 107 -8.03 3.02 17.25
CA PHE A 107 -6.71 2.80 16.68
C PHE A 107 -6.86 2.66 15.16
N VAL A 108 -6.11 3.45 14.39
CA VAL A 108 -6.17 3.40 12.92
C VAL A 108 -4.95 2.70 12.37
N VAL A 109 -5.16 1.70 11.52
CA VAL A 109 -4.09 0.97 10.84
C VAL A 109 -4.20 1.22 9.34
N SER A 110 -3.17 1.82 8.74
CA SER A 110 -3.09 1.93 7.29
C SER A 110 -2.47 0.65 6.70
N ALA A 111 -3.19 0.05 5.75
CA ALA A 111 -2.68 -0.99 4.87
C ALA A 111 -2.53 -0.46 3.43
N ILE A 112 -2.56 0.85 3.26
CA ILE A 112 -2.44 1.56 1.99
C ILE A 112 -0.94 1.73 1.67
N LYS A 113 -0.55 1.38 0.45
CA LYS A 113 0.83 1.52 -0.04
C LYS A 113 0.88 2.63 -1.10
N GLY A 114 0.49 3.83 -0.71
CA GLY A 114 0.36 4.99 -1.57
C GLY A 114 0.37 6.29 -0.78
N ILE A 115 0.23 7.40 -1.47
CA ILE A 115 0.25 8.76 -0.93
C ILE A 115 -1.04 9.48 -1.33
N VAL A 116 -1.53 10.38 -0.49
CA VAL A 116 -2.80 11.11 -0.72
C VAL A 116 -2.58 12.20 -1.76
N PRO A 117 -3.14 12.08 -2.98
CA PRO A 117 -2.93 13.07 -4.03
C PRO A 117 -3.55 14.42 -3.66
N GLY A 118 -2.88 15.50 -4.07
CA GLY A 118 -3.34 16.88 -3.84
C GLY A 118 -2.93 17.44 -2.47
N ASP A 119 -2.88 16.62 -1.42
CA ASP A 119 -2.33 17.03 -0.12
C ASP A 119 -0.83 16.74 -0.03
N TYR A 120 -0.32 15.85 -0.88
CA TYR A 120 1.09 15.42 -0.87
C TYR A 120 1.55 14.89 0.50
N GLN A 121 0.61 14.26 1.21
CA GLN A 121 0.81 13.67 2.54
C GLN A 121 0.81 12.15 2.45
N THR A 122 1.58 11.51 3.29
CA THR A 122 1.40 10.08 3.55
C THR A 122 0.03 9.84 4.19
N VAL A 123 -0.44 8.60 4.20
CA VAL A 123 -1.74 8.30 4.82
C VAL A 123 -1.69 8.55 6.33
N VAL A 124 -0.55 8.26 6.97
CA VAL A 124 -0.34 8.52 8.40
C VAL A 124 -0.43 10.01 8.71
N GLU A 125 0.26 10.87 7.94
CA GLU A 125 0.19 12.33 8.08
C GLU A 125 -1.24 12.84 7.85
N TYR A 126 -1.90 12.36 6.79
CA TYR A 126 -3.27 12.75 6.48
C TYR A 126 -4.23 12.42 7.62
N ILE A 127 -4.15 11.21 8.19
CA ILE A 127 -5.01 10.80 9.31
C ILE A 127 -4.69 11.60 10.58
N HIS A 128 -3.41 11.88 10.84
CA HIS A 128 -2.99 12.73 11.96
C HIS A 128 -3.61 14.13 11.86
N ASP A 129 -3.44 14.80 10.71
CA ASP A 129 -3.79 16.19 10.52
C ASP A 129 -5.30 16.42 10.40
N HIS A 130 -6.02 15.53 9.69
CA HIS A 130 -7.45 15.71 9.41
C HIS A 130 -8.38 15.13 10.47
N TYR A 131 -7.94 14.10 11.19
CA TYR A 131 -8.76 13.44 12.21
C TYR A 131 -8.23 13.63 13.63
N GLY A 132 -7.12 14.34 13.81
CA GLY A 132 -6.56 14.69 15.12
C GLY A 132 -6.04 13.49 15.92
N LEU A 133 -5.66 12.40 15.25
CA LEU A 133 -5.07 11.24 15.91
C LEU A 133 -3.60 11.48 16.23
N SER A 134 -3.18 11.04 17.41
CA SER A 134 -1.75 10.98 17.73
C SER A 134 -1.08 9.90 16.87
N TYR A 135 0.17 10.12 16.44
CA TYR A 135 0.99 9.08 15.78
C TYR A 135 1.10 7.78 16.59
N ARG A 136 0.89 7.82 17.91
CA ARG A 136 0.81 6.64 18.77
C ARG A 136 -0.48 5.83 18.63
N GLN A 137 -1.50 6.40 17.96
CA GLN A 137 -2.78 5.74 17.64
C GLN A 137 -2.88 5.32 16.18
N ILE A 138 -1.78 5.48 15.42
CA ILE A 138 -1.73 5.11 14.01
C ILE A 138 -0.66 4.05 13.84
N GLY A 139 -0.98 3.01 13.10
CA GLY A 139 -0.05 1.95 12.71
C GLY A 139 -0.12 1.65 11.23
N LEU A 140 0.82 0.85 10.74
CA LEU A 140 0.85 0.35 9.37
C LEU A 140 0.90 -1.18 9.37
N VAL A 141 0.32 -1.77 8.32
CA VAL A 141 0.55 -3.17 7.95
C VAL A 141 1.01 -3.19 6.50
N THR A 142 2.23 -3.64 6.27
CA THR A 142 2.90 -3.62 4.97
C THR A 142 3.82 -4.85 4.80
N GLY A 143 4.72 -4.81 3.83
CA GLY A 143 5.66 -5.89 3.53
C GLY A 143 5.33 -6.65 2.23
N PRO A 144 6.17 -7.59 1.80
CA PRO A 144 6.02 -8.37 0.58
C PRO A 144 4.79 -9.28 0.64
N SER A 145 3.63 -8.77 0.16
CA SER A 145 2.33 -9.43 0.33
C SER A 145 1.36 -9.09 -0.79
N HIS A 146 1.41 -9.82 -1.89
CA HIS A 146 0.36 -9.72 -2.90
C HIS A 146 -0.92 -10.40 -2.41
N ALA A 147 -2.04 -9.71 -2.57
CA ALA A 147 -3.36 -10.17 -2.11
C ALA A 147 -3.71 -11.55 -2.67
N GLU A 148 -3.34 -11.81 -3.92
CA GLU A 148 -3.57 -13.05 -4.65
C GLU A 148 -2.79 -14.23 -4.05
N GLU A 149 -1.60 -13.99 -3.51
CA GLU A 149 -0.80 -15.02 -2.83
C GLU A 149 -1.27 -15.24 -1.40
N VAL A 150 -1.53 -14.15 -0.67
CA VAL A 150 -2.04 -14.20 0.70
C VAL A 150 -3.37 -14.95 0.76
N SER A 151 -4.30 -14.67 -0.15
CA SER A 151 -5.61 -15.34 -0.19
C SER A 151 -5.54 -16.83 -0.50
N ARG A 152 -4.46 -17.26 -1.19
CA ARG A 152 -4.19 -18.68 -1.49
C ARG A 152 -3.33 -19.38 -0.44
N GLY A 153 -3.13 -18.76 0.71
CA GLY A 153 -2.36 -19.33 1.81
C GLY A 153 -0.86 -19.49 1.50
N LYS A 154 -0.29 -18.66 0.61
CA LYS A 154 1.16 -18.67 0.39
C LYS A 154 1.87 -17.99 1.56
N LEU A 155 3.00 -18.57 1.98
CA LEU A 155 3.81 -17.99 3.05
C LEU A 155 4.15 -16.54 2.75
N SER A 156 3.73 -15.64 3.61
CA SER A 156 3.88 -14.20 3.44
C SER A 156 4.44 -13.56 4.72
N TYR A 157 5.25 -12.54 4.53
CA TYR A 157 5.85 -11.78 5.62
C TYR A 157 5.23 -10.39 5.68
N LEU A 158 4.57 -10.07 6.79
CA LEU A 158 4.01 -8.76 7.05
C LEU A 158 4.85 -8.04 8.10
N THR A 159 4.97 -6.74 7.95
CA THR A 159 5.55 -5.86 8.97
C THR A 159 4.44 -5.01 9.55
N VAL A 160 4.27 -5.09 10.86
CA VAL A 160 3.42 -4.18 11.62
C VAL A 160 4.28 -3.05 12.16
N VAL A 161 3.90 -1.83 11.85
CA VAL A 161 4.59 -0.63 12.31
C VAL A 161 3.72 0.12 13.28
N CYS A 162 4.24 0.38 14.47
CA CYS A 162 3.55 1.14 15.50
C CYS A 162 4.57 1.67 16.51
N ALA A 163 4.39 2.90 16.98
CA ALA A 163 5.25 3.51 17.99
C ALA A 163 5.26 2.75 19.34
N ASP A 164 4.19 2.02 19.65
CA ASP A 164 4.10 1.18 20.85
C ASP A 164 4.28 -0.30 20.47
N PRO A 165 5.33 -0.99 20.95
CA PRO A 165 5.60 -2.39 20.60
C PRO A 165 4.48 -3.35 21.02
N GLU A 166 3.78 -3.10 22.13
CA GLU A 166 2.68 -3.94 22.58
C GLU A 166 1.47 -3.80 21.64
N ASN A 167 1.14 -2.57 21.22
CA ASN A 167 0.10 -2.34 20.21
C ASN A 167 0.49 -3.01 18.88
N ALA A 168 1.76 -2.92 18.45
CA ALA A 168 2.23 -3.61 17.26
C ALA A 168 2.00 -5.13 17.35
N ARG A 169 2.34 -5.75 18.47
CA ARG A 169 2.11 -7.17 18.72
C ARG A 169 0.62 -7.51 18.71
N ARG A 170 -0.22 -6.70 19.37
CA ARG A 170 -1.67 -6.88 19.37
C ARG A 170 -2.29 -6.81 17.97
N ILE A 171 -1.80 -5.89 17.13
CA ILE A 171 -2.22 -5.83 15.72
C ILE A 171 -1.80 -7.10 14.98
N GLY A 172 -0.54 -7.54 15.09
CA GLY A 172 -0.06 -8.76 14.46
C GLY A 172 -0.88 -9.99 14.84
N GLU A 173 -1.24 -10.14 16.10
CA GLU A 173 -2.09 -11.22 16.61
C GLU A 173 -3.48 -11.27 15.97
N ARG A 174 -4.00 -10.13 15.46
CA ARG A 174 -5.28 -10.08 14.73
C ARG A 174 -5.19 -10.69 13.34
N PHE A 175 -4.04 -10.58 12.70
CA PHE A 175 -3.79 -11.12 11.37
C PHE A 175 -3.15 -12.53 11.40
N ALA A 176 -2.87 -13.08 12.58
CA ALA A 176 -2.14 -14.33 12.72
C ALA A 176 -2.82 -15.48 11.96
N GLY A 177 -2.03 -16.25 11.25
CA GLY A 177 -2.41 -17.44 10.49
C GLY A 177 -1.18 -18.30 10.23
N GLU A 178 -1.38 -19.57 9.88
CA GLU A 178 -0.29 -20.55 9.70
C GLU A 178 0.75 -20.13 8.64
N ASN A 179 0.32 -19.35 7.66
CA ASN A 179 1.16 -18.91 6.53
C ASN A 179 1.53 -17.42 6.58
N ILE A 180 1.38 -16.76 7.74
CA ILE A 180 1.74 -15.36 7.91
C ILE A 180 2.79 -15.23 9.02
N CYS A 181 3.95 -14.70 8.65
CA CYS A 181 5.00 -14.31 9.58
C CYS A 181 4.99 -12.80 9.80
N PHE A 182 5.27 -12.37 11.02
CA PHE A 182 5.30 -10.95 11.37
C PHE A 182 6.70 -10.49 11.76
N SER A 183 7.03 -9.28 11.31
CA SER A 183 8.08 -8.45 11.88
C SER A 183 7.46 -7.16 12.42
N TYR A 184 8.17 -6.50 13.32
CA TYR A 184 7.68 -5.30 13.98
C TYR A 184 8.69 -4.17 13.83
N SER A 185 8.20 -2.94 13.65
CA SER A 185 9.02 -1.74 13.52
C SER A 185 8.33 -0.56 14.21
N ALA A 186 9.11 0.43 14.64
CA ALA A 186 8.60 1.71 15.11
C ALA A 186 8.74 2.82 14.06
N ASP A 187 9.43 2.55 12.95
CA ASP A 187 9.73 3.52 11.89
C ASP A 187 8.52 3.75 10.97
N LEU A 188 7.57 4.56 11.43
CA LEU A 188 6.36 4.90 10.66
C LEU A 188 6.71 5.57 9.32
N TYR A 189 7.55 6.59 9.34
CA TYR A 189 7.90 7.35 8.14
C TYR A 189 8.69 6.53 7.14
N GLY A 190 9.77 5.89 7.59
CA GLY A 190 10.63 5.13 6.68
C GLY A 190 9.91 3.98 6.00
N VAL A 191 9.11 3.23 6.73
CA VAL A 191 8.36 2.10 6.17
C VAL A 191 7.24 2.57 5.25
N GLU A 192 6.53 3.65 5.57
CA GLU A 192 5.46 4.19 4.72
C GLU A 192 6.04 4.76 3.42
N TYR A 193 7.09 5.58 3.48
CA TYR A 193 7.75 6.10 2.28
C TYR A 193 8.38 4.99 1.42
N ALA A 194 8.96 3.97 2.02
CA ALA A 194 9.46 2.81 1.28
C ALA A 194 8.34 2.11 0.50
N ALA A 195 7.17 1.93 1.12
CA ALA A 195 5.99 1.35 0.47
C ALA A 195 5.41 2.24 -0.65
N ILE A 196 5.65 3.55 -0.62
CA ILE A 196 5.30 4.50 -1.68
C ILE A 196 6.32 4.42 -2.82
N LEU A 197 7.61 4.59 -2.50
CA LEU A 197 8.72 4.66 -3.46
C LEU A 197 8.87 3.40 -4.29
N LYS A 198 8.73 2.21 -3.69
CA LYS A 198 8.80 0.93 -4.42
C LYS A 198 7.83 0.87 -5.60
N ASN A 199 6.67 1.54 -5.51
CA ASN A 199 5.67 1.55 -6.57
C ASN A 199 6.16 2.36 -7.79
N ILE A 200 6.90 3.45 -7.56
CA ILE A 200 7.57 4.24 -8.61
C ILE A 200 8.66 3.39 -9.27
N TYR A 201 9.45 2.69 -8.46
CA TYR A 201 10.54 1.85 -8.97
C TYR A 201 10.02 0.63 -9.76
N ALA A 202 8.91 0.05 -9.33
CA ALA A 202 8.27 -1.02 -10.11
C ALA A 202 7.76 -0.53 -11.48
N LEU A 203 7.31 0.73 -11.58
CA LEU A 203 7.00 1.38 -12.87
C LEU A 203 8.24 1.46 -13.76
N SER A 204 9.39 1.91 -13.22
CA SER A 204 10.64 2.00 -13.98
C SER A 204 11.10 0.63 -14.52
N VAL A 205 11.00 -0.41 -13.68
CA VAL A 205 11.30 -1.79 -14.08
C VAL A 205 10.34 -2.26 -15.17
N GLY A 206 9.04 -1.98 -15.04
CA GLY A 206 8.06 -2.29 -16.08
C GLY A 206 8.39 -1.59 -17.41
N ILE A 207 8.75 -0.32 -17.38
CA ILE A 207 9.18 0.44 -18.57
C ILE A 207 10.42 -0.22 -19.21
N ALA A 208 11.42 -0.57 -18.40
CA ALA A 208 12.64 -1.23 -18.90
C ALA A 208 12.33 -2.56 -19.58
N VAL A 209 11.49 -3.41 -18.97
CA VAL A 209 11.04 -4.68 -19.56
C VAL A 209 10.33 -4.46 -20.90
N GLY A 210 9.41 -3.51 -20.95
CA GLY A 210 8.66 -3.18 -22.17
C GLY A 210 9.54 -2.61 -23.29
N LEU A 211 10.66 -1.98 -22.95
CA LEU A 211 11.65 -1.51 -23.90
C LEU A 211 12.61 -2.60 -24.38
N GLY A 212 12.56 -3.81 -23.80
CA GLY A 212 13.39 -4.94 -24.16
C GLY A 212 14.73 -5.07 -23.41
N TYR A 213 14.88 -4.37 -22.28
CA TYR A 213 16.07 -4.57 -21.42
C TYR A 213 16.01 -5.93 -20.72
N GLY A 214 17.17 -6.61 -20.64
CA GLY A 214 17.30 -7.92 -20.02
C GLY A 214 17.57 -7.89 -18.52
N ASP A 215 17.60 -9.08 -17.91
CA ASP A 215 17.68 -9.27 -16.45
C ASP A 215 18.95 -8.66 -15.82
N ASN A 216 20.07 -8.63 -16.52
CA ASN A 216 21.30 -7.99 -16.03
C ASN A 216 21.06 -6.50 -15.74
N PHE A 217 20.41 -5.79 -16.67
CA PHE A 217 20.08 -4.39 -16.47
C PHE A 217 19.02 -4.20 -15.38
N LEU A 218 18.00 -5.07 -15.32
CA LEU A 218 16.96 -5.00 -14.29
C LEU A 218 17.57 -5.16 -12.89
N ALA A 219 18.54 -6.04 -12.72
CA ALA A 219 19.25 -6.19 -11.44
C ALA A 219 19.98 -4.90 -11.04
N VAL A 220 20.66 -4.23 -11.97
CA VAL A 220 21.32 -2.93 -11.73
C VAL A 220 20.28 -1.85 -11.40
N LEU A 221 19.20 -1.78 -12.17
CA LEU A 221 18.15 -0.79 -11.96
C LEU A 221 17.50 -0.94 -10.56
N ILE A 222 17.22 -2.18 -10.13
CA ILE A 222 16.61 -2.44 -8.82
C ILE A 222 17.61 -2.16 -7.68
N ALA A 223 18.90 -2.49 -7.86
CA ALA A 223 19.94 -2.16 -6.88
C ALA A 223 20.06 -0.63 -6.69
N ASN A 224 20.07 0.12 -7.78
CA ASN A 224 20.08 1.59 -7.73
C ASN A 224 18.77 2.15 -7.14
N ALA A 225 17.62 1.52 -7.40
CA ALA A 225 16.34 1.91 -6.80
C ALA A 225 16.36 1.74 -5.26
N ALA A 226 16.96 0.65 -4.76
CA ALA A 226 17.16 0.45 -3.33
C ALA A 226 18.09 1.53 -2.73
N GLY A 227 19.18 1.88 -3.43
CA GLY A 227 20.08 2.97 -3.03
C GLY A 227 19.39 4.34 -3.04
N GLU A 228 18.58 4.63 -4.06
CA GLU A 228 17.80 5.87 -4.16
C GLU A 228 16.77 5.96 -3.02
N MET A 229 16.08 4.86 -2.70
CA MET A 229 15.17 4.77 -1.55
C MET A 229 15.90 5.08 -0.25
N THR A 230 17.04 4.43 -0.01
CA THR A 230 17.83 4.63 1.21
C THR A 230 18.26 6.08 1.34
N ARG A 231 18.83 6.68 0.30
CA ARG A 231 19.24 8.08 0.26
C ARG A 231 18.08 9.03 0.57
N PHE A 232 16.91 8.81 -0.07
CA PHE A 232 15.72 9.62 0.21
C PHE A 232 15.35 9.58 1.69
N LEU A 233 15.31 8.39 2.29
CA LEU A 233 14.93 8.23 3.69
C LEU A 233 15.94 8.84 4.66
N GLU A 234 17.25 8.68 4.41
CA GLU A 234 18.31 9.21 5.23
C GLU A 234 18.35 10.75 5.21
N GLU A 235 18.10 11.36 4.06
CA GLU A 235 18.16 12.82 3.90
C GLU A 235 16.85 13.53 4.28
N SER A 236 15.68 12.89 4.08
CA SER A 236 14.39 13.51 4.40
C SER A 236 13.90 13.23 5.82
N TYR A 237 14.14 12.04 6.33
CA TYR A 237 13.70 11.57 7.66
C TYR A 237 14.81 10.78 8.34
N PRO A 238 15.89 11.45 8.79
CA PRO A 238 17.04 10.79 9.41
C PRO A 238 16.63 9.95 10.61
N ASP A 239 16.96 8.66 10.57
CA ASP A 239 16.75 7.70 11.66
C ASP A 239 17.70 6.52 11.47
N GLU A 240 18.01 5.81 12.53
CA GLU A 240 18.79 4.57 12.45
C GLU A 240 17.89 3.44 11.94
N ARG A 241 18.05 3.07 10.66
CA ARG A 241 17.24 2.03 10.01
C ARG A 241 18.04 1.05 9.17
N ASN A 242 17.58 -0.19 9.13
CA ASN A 242 18.10 -1.20 8.22
C ASN A 242 17.15 -1.33 7.01
N THR A 243 17.51 -0.71 5.89
CA THR A 243 16.72 -0.76 4.65
C THR A 243 16.79 -2.10 3.90
N GLN A 244 17.58 -3.08 4.38
CA GLN A 244 17.70 -4.41 3.78
C GLN A 244 16.65 -5.41 4.27
N VAL A 245 15.81 -5.05 5.26
CA VAL A 245 14.78 -5.94 5.78
C VAL A 245 13.53 -5.98 4.89
N SER A 246 12.60 -6.90 5.22
CA SER A 246 11.44 -7.24 4.38
C SER A 246 10.53 -6.04 4.06
N ALA A 247 10.36 -5.10 4.99
CA ALA A 247 9.50 -3.92 4.79
C ALA A 247 10.02 -2.95 3.72
N TYR A 248 11.32 -2.94 3.47
CA TYR A 248 11.99 -2.08 2.50
C TYR A 248 12.40 -2.88 1.26
N LEU A 249 13.57 -3.53 1.31
CA LEU A 249 14.11 -4.26 0.17
C LEU A 249 13.23 -5.43 -0.27
N GLY A 250 12.66 -6.19 0.68
CA GLY A 250 11.80 -7.33 0.34
C GLY A 250 10.53 -6.89 -0.42
N ASP A 251 9.87 -5.82 0.03
CA ASP A 251 8.66 -5.29 -0.63
C ASP A 251 8.99 -4.60 -1.96
N LEU A 252 10.17 -3.97 -2.10
CA LEU A 252 10.68 -3.46 -3.36
C LEU A 252 10.87 -4.61 -4.37
N LEU A 253 11.61 -5.65 -3.99
CA LEU A 253 11.92 -6.79 -4.85
C LEU A 253 10.64 -7.47 -5.37
N VAL A 254 9.72 -7.85 -4.49
CA VAL A 254 8.48 -8.51 -4.90
C VAL A 254 7.65 -7.63 -5.83
N THR A 255 7.62 -6.32 -5.60
CA THR A 255 6.86 -5.37 -6.42
C THR A 255 7.47 -5.21 -7.81
N CYS A 256 8.80 -5.30 -7.93
CA CYS A 256 9.52 -5.21 -9.19
C CYS A 256 9.45 -6.49 -10.03
N TYR A 257 9.47 -7.67 -9.41
CA TYR A 257 9.50 -8.95 -10.13
C TYR A 257 8.13 -9.57 -10.38
N SER A 258 7.17 -9.36 -9.47
CA SER A 258 5.89 -10.07 -9.51
C SER A 258 5.03 -9.68 -10.72
N VAL A 259 4.39 -10.68 -11.31
CA VAL A 259 3.38 -10.49 -12.37
C VAL A 259 2.10 -9.86 -11.82
N TYR A 260 1.87 -9.94 -10.51
CA TYR A 260 0.72 -9.29 -9.84
C TYR A 260 0.94 -7.80 -9.62
N SER A 261 2.16 -7.26 -9.83
CA SER A 261 2.45 -5.84 -9.65
C SER A 261 1.77 -4.99 -10.71
N ARG A 262 0.76 -4.24 -10.29
CA ARG A 262 0.03 -3.28 -11.14
C ARG A 262 0.94 -2.16 -11.65
N ASN A 263 1.86 -1.71 -10.82
CA ASN A 263 2.83 -0.67 -11.20
C ASN A 263 3.78 -1.18 -12.29
N ARG A 264 4.32 -2.39 -12.12
CA ARG A 264 5.15 -3.02 -13.16
C ARG A 264 4.36 -3.21 -14.46
N ARG A 265 3.09 -3.63 -14.40
CA ARG A 265 2.22 -3.78 -15.57
C ARG A 265 1.99 -2.45 -16.28
N LEU A 266 1.68 -1.38 -15.55
CA LEU A 266 1.54 -0.05 -16.14
C LEU A 266 2.82 0.39 -16.85
N GLY A 267 3.97 0.21 -16.21
CA GLY A 267 5.28 0.49 -16.83
C GLY A 267 5.53 -0.32 -18.10
N LEU A 268 5.18 -1.62 -18.09
CA LEU A 268 5.31 -2.51 -19.25
C LEU A 268 4.52 -2.00 -20.46
N LEU A 269 3.28 -1.59 -20.27
CA LEU A 269 2.44 -1.04 -21.34
C LEU A 269 3.07 0.23 -21.95
N ILE A 270 3.56 1.13 -21.09
CA ILE A 270 4.25 2.35 -21.52
C ILE A 270 5.54 2.03 -22.27
N GLY A 271 6.33 1.07 -21.78
CA GLY A 271 7.56 0.60 -22.44
C GLY A 271 7.31 -0.02 -23.81
N HIS A 272 6.18 -0.70 -24.00
CA HIS A 272 5.72 -1.22 -25.30
C HIS A 272 5.20 -0.13 -26.24
N GLY A 273 5.15 1.14 -25.82
CA GLY A 273 4.78 2.27 -26.66
C GLY A 273 3.34 2.76 -26.48
N CYS A 274 2.59 2.24 -25.52
CA CYS A 274 1.28 2.81 -25.17
C CYS A 274 1.47 4.22 -24.62
N THR A 275 0.55 5.14 -24.98
CA THR A 275 0.48 6.42 -24.27
C THR A 275 0.09 6.20 -22.81
N VAL A 276 0.51 7.08 -21.92
CA VAL A 276 0.16 7.00 -20.49
C VAL A 276 -1.36 6.91 -20.30
N LYS A 277 -2.13 7.72 -21.03
CA LYS A 277 -3.60 7.70 -20.99
C LYS A 277 -4.18 6.35 -21.43
N SER A 278 -3.67 5.78 -22.53
CA SER A 278 -4.13 4.48 -23.03
C SER A 278 -3.78 3.36 -22.03
N ALA A 279 -2.55 3.38 -21.49
CA ALA A 279 -2.11 2.39 -20.51
C ALA A 279 -2.95 2.45 -19.22
N LEU A 280 -3.27 3.65 -18.71
CA LEU A 280 -4.15 3.81 -17.55
C LEU A 280 -5.57 3.29 -17.81
N ASN A 281 -6.11 3.52 -19.02
CA ASN A 281 -7.45 3.03 -19.40
C ASN A 281 -7.50 1.49 -19.50
N GLU A 282 -6.39 0.84 -19.83
CA GLU A 282 -6.29 -0.62 -19.89
C GLU A 282 -6.20 -1.26 -18.50
N MET A 283 -5.81 -0.48 -17.48
CA MET A 283 -5.69 -0.97 -16.11
C MET A 283 -7.06 -1.14 -15.47
N THR A 284 -7.36 -2.34 -14.98
CA THR A 284 -8.60 -2.63 -14.22
C THR A 284 -8.53 -2.18 -12.76
N MET A 285 -7.34 -1.90 -12.26
CA MET A 285 -7.07 -1.51 -10.87
C MET A 285 -6.05 -0.37 -10.83
N VAL A 286 -6.09 0.42 -9.76
CA VAL A 286 -5.19 1.56 -9.55
C VAL A 286 -3.73 1.09 -9.45
N ALA A 287 -2.85 1.78 -10.18
CA ALA A 287 -1.41 1.71 -10.01
C ALA A 287 -0.95 2.90 -9.15
N GLU A 288 -0.68 2.64 -7.87
CA GLU A 288 -0.33 3.68 -6.88
C GLU A 288 0.91 4.50 -7.28
N GLY A 289 1.85 3.88 -7.99
CA GLY A 289 3.06 4.54 -8.48
C GLY A 289 2.80 5.70 -9.43
N TYR A 290 1.63 5.72 -10.11
CA TYR A 290 1.23 6.86 -10.93
C TYR A 290 1.10 8.12 -10.05
N PHE A 291 0.29 8.08 -9.02
CA PHE A 291 0.11 9.22 -8.10
C PHE A 291 1.37 9.48 -7.26
N ALA A 292 2.05 8.42 -6.84
CA ALA A 292 3.26 8.52 -6.04
C ALA A 292 4.37 9.31 -6.75
N ALA A 293 4.53 9.15 -8.08
CA ALA A 293 5.56 9.86 -8.83
C ALA A 293 5.38 11.40 -8.78
N ASP A 294 4.14 11.87 -8.90
CA ASP A 294 3.83 13.31 -8.78
C ASP A 294 4.03 13.82 -7.34
N CYS A 295 3.49 13.08 -6.36
CA CYS A 295 3.59 13.47 -4.96
C CYS A 295 5.06 13.51 -4.47
N ILE A 296 5.85 12.49 -4.78
CA ILE A 296 7.28 12.46 -4.41
C ILE A 296 8.05 13.60 -5.09
N ARG A 297 7.72 13.93 -6.35
CA ARG A 297 8.32 15.10 -7.02
C ARG A 297 8.05 16.40 -6.24
N HIS A 298 6.82 16.60 -5.74
CA HIS A 298 6.46 17.77 -4.94
C HIS A 298 7.16 17.79 -3.58
N ILE A 299 7.19 16.65 -2.88
CA ILE A 299 7.87 16.51 -1.59
C ILE A 299 9.36 16.77 -1.75
N ASN A 300 9.98 16.14 -2.75
CA ASN A 300 11.42 16.28 -2.99
C ASN A 300 11.84 17.69 -3.45
N ALA A 301 10.92 18.52 -3.92
CA ALA A 301 11.23 19.92 -4.24
C ALA A 301 11.74 20.72 -3.01
N ARG A 302 11.39 20.28 -1.80
CA ARG A 302 11.86 20.89 -0.53
C ARG A 302 13.20 20.31 -0.08
N HIS A 303 13.45 19.02 -0.32
CA HIS A 303 14.65 18.29 0.14
C HIS A 303 15.79 18.36 -0.89
N LYS A 304 15.44 18.39 -2.19
CA LYS A 304 16.38 18.43 -3.34
C LYS A 304 17.32 17.22 -3.39
N ILE A 305 16.84 16.07 -2.98
CA ILE A 305 17.57 14.81 -2.98
C ILE A 305 17.70 14.32 -4.44
N GLU A 306 18.86 13.75 -4.77
CA GLU A 306 19.08 13.18 -6.09
C GLU A 306 18.30 11.85 -6.25
N MET A 307 17.28 11.86 -7.11
CA MET A 307 16.37 10.74 -7.35
C MET A 307 16.20 10.48 -8.86
N PRO A 308 17.27 10.06 -9.56
CA PRO A 308 17.24 9.94 -11.03
C PRO A 308 16.20 8.94 -11.56
N ILE A 309 15.88 7.87 -10.81
CA ILE A 309 14.90 6.87 -11.24
C ILE A 309 13.48 7.43 -11.07
N ALA A 310 13.17 8.01 -9.92
CA ALA A 310 11.85 8.63 -9.69
C ALA A 310 11.62 9.80 -10.65
N GLU A 311 12.64 10.63 -10.91
CA GLU A 311 12.57 11.72 -11.88
C GLU A 311 12.31 11.22 -13.31
N MET A 312 12.97 10.16 -13.72
CA MET A 312 12.74 9.51 -15.01
C MET A 312 11.28 9.07 -15.16
N VAL A 313 10.73 8.40 -14.13
CA VAL A 313 9.34 7.96 -14.12
C VAL A 313 8.38 9.15 -14.20
N TYR A 314 8.61 10.19 -13.39
CA TYR A 314 7.80 11.42 -13.42
C TYR A 314 7.81 12.07 -14.81
N ASN A 315 8.98 12.23 -15.44
CA ASN A 315 9.08 12.85 -16.76
C ASN A 315 8.32 12.06 -17.84
N VAL A 316 8.33 10.72 -17.77
CA VAL A 316 7.56 9.89 -18.69
C VAL A 316 6.06 10.03 -18.43
N LEU A 317 5.61 10.00 -17.16
CA LEU A 317 4.19 10.00 -16.81
C LEU A 317 3.51 11.36 -16.99
N TYR A 318 4.21 12.44 -16.64
CA TYR A 318 3.59 13.77 -16.51
C TYR A 318 4.13 14.83 -17.48
N GLN A 319 5.36 14.65 -17.99
CA GLN A 319 5.97 15.62 -18.93
C GLN A 319 5.92 15.14 -20.39
N GLY A 320 5.32 13.98 -20.66
CA GLY A 320 5.23 13.42 -22.00
C GLY A 320 6.59 13.04 -22.62
N ALA A 321 7.60 12.86 -21.78
CA ALA A 321 8.94 12.49 -22.25
C ALA A 321 8.96 11.06 -22.81
N SER A 322 9.79 10.83 -23.85
CA SER A 322 9.94 9.49 -24.42
C SER A 322 10.55 8.51 -23.43
N ALA A 323 9.83 7.45 -23.10
CA ALA A 323 10.30 6.39 -22.18
C ALA A 323 11.65 5.80 -22.64
N ARG A 324 11.82 5.57 -23.95
CA ARG A 324 13.08 5.07 -24.55
C ARG A 324 14.25 6.04 -24.35
N LYS A 325 14.01 7.36 -24.58
CA LYS A 325 15.05 8.37 -24.41
C LYS A 325 15.43 8.53 -22.93
N CYS A 326 14.44 8.67 -22.07
CA CYS A 326 14.66 8.82 -20.61
C CYS A 326 15.37 7.60 -20.02
N MET A 327 14.98 6.38 -20.40
CA MET A 327 15.64 5.15 -19.92
C MET A 327 17.10 5.09 -20.40
N LYS A 328 17.37 5.47 -21.67
CA LYS A 328 18.74 5.52 -22.19
C LYS A 328 19.61 6.55 -21.44
N GLU A 329 19.07 7.71 -21.12
CA GLU A 329 19.77 8.71 -20.31
C GLU A 329 20.01 8.22 -18.88
N LEU A 330 19.04 7.50 -18.31
CA LEU A 330 19.16 6.91 -16.97
C LEU A 330 20.31 5.91 -16.89
N THR A 331 20.55 5.09 -17.94
CA THR A 331 21.63 4.07 -17.93
C THR A 331 23.02 4.66 -17.67
N SER A 332 23.26 5.92 -18.00
CA SER A 332 24.54 6.59 -17.74
C SER A 332 24.68 7.15 -16.32
N LYS A 333 23.59 7.13 -15.52
CA LYS A 333 23.55 7.62 -14.15
C LYS A 333 23.55 6.49 -13.11
N LEU A 334 23.32 5.25 -13.54
CA LEU A 334 23.33 4.09 -12.65
C LEU A 334 24.77 3.59 -12.43
N ILE A 335 25.01 3.04 -11.24
CA ILE A 335 26.30 2.49 -10.79
C ILE A 335 26.15 1.05 -10.32
#